data_4d5f34e95efb031ce0209213ebbc43e1
#
_entry.id   4d5f34e95efb031ce0209213ebbc43e1
#
_cell.length_a   1.000
_cell.length_b   1.000
_cell.length_c   1.000
_cell.angle_alpha   90.00
_cell.angle_beta   90.00
_cell.angle_gamma   90.00
#
_symmetry.space_group_name_H-M   'P 1'
#
loop_
_entity.id
_entity.type
_entity.pdbx_description
1 polymer ?
#
loop_
_entity_poly.entity_id
_entity_poly.type
_entity_poly.pdbx_seq_one_letter_code
_entity_poly.pdbx_strand_id
1 'polypeptide(L)'
;VGEVYDRLQTLVNDPDTPPAQKTRAEALMAQLRGQTDLVRGMFTEESFRAGKGDTAKMGREVLVLQGLAEQGLDLVGATDLAGTMSKGCKSDKDRGGVTDVELKSKLILRDLGGDLNPDQTLQGDDQGVYYMVSSSSGQLENQRWNTGLSGSKEAGHLKDRLPDPEVRQFLCGLGKFAKA
;
A
#
# COMPACT_ATOMS: atom_id res chain seq x y z
N VAL A 1 4.05 11.54 10.53
CA VAL A 1 3.15 10.66 11.31
C VAL A 1 2.83 11.28 12.66
N GLY A 2 3.83 11.76 13.42
CA GLY A 2 3.60 12.38 14.74
C GLY A 2 2.58 13.51 14.69
N GLU A 3 2.79 14.49 13.83
CA GLU A 3 1.89 15.63 13.68
C GLU A 3 0.45 15.22 13.31
N VAL A 4 0.29 14.22 12.43
CA VAL A 4 -1.03 13.68 12.07
C VAL A 4 -1.71 13.09 13.30
N TYR A 5 -0.97 12.31 14.09
CA TYR A 5 -1.46 11.72 15.31
C TYR A 5 -1.93 12.78 16.32
N ASP A 6 -1.13 13.83 16.52
CA ASP A 6 -1.45 14.94 17.45
C ASP A 6 -2.73 15.67 17.01
N ARG A 7 -2.90 15.89 15.71
CA ARG A 7 -4.11 16.53 15.17
C ARG A 7 -5.35 15.64 15.32
N LEU A 8 -5.23 14.33 15.07
CA LEU A 8 -6.31 13.39 15.31
C LEU A 8 -6.68 13.32 16.80
N GLN A 9 -5.69 13.35 17.69
CA GLN A 9 -5.93 13.39 19.13
C GLN A 9 -6.65 14.68 19.55
N THR A 10 -6.29 15.83 18.96
CA THR A 10 -6.98 17.09 19.19
C THR A 10 -8.45 16.99 18.78
N LEU A 11 -8.73 16.42 17.60
CA LEU A 11 -10.08 16.24 17.09
C LEU A 11 -10.92 15.29 17.99
N VAL A 12 -10.31 14.21 18.50
CA VAL A 12 -10.99 13.31 19.46
C VAL A 12 -11.35 14.02 20.76
N ASN A 13 -10.47 14.89 21.26
CA ASN A 13 -10.65 15.60 22.53
C ASN A 13 -11.57 16.83 22.40
N ASP A 14 -11.84 17.31 21.20
CA ASP A 14 -12.72 18.45 20.97
C ASP A 14 -14.18 18.06 21.27
N PRO A 15 -14.86 18.74 22.21
CA PRO A 15 -16.24 18.44 22.57
C PRO A 15 -17.23 18.64 21.41
N ASP A 16 -16.91 19.54 20.49
CA ASP A 16 -17.78 19.90 19.36
C ASP A 16 -17.65 18.91 18.18
N THR A 17 -16.66 18.01 18.20
CA THR A 17 -16.49 17.01 17.14
C THR A 17 -17.62 15.98 17.18
N PRO A 18 -18.29 15.69 16.04
CA PRO A 18 -19.32 14.68 15.95
C PRO A 18 -18.83 13.28 16.38
N PRO A 19 -19.66 12.50 17.12
CA PRO A 19 -19.25 11.17 17.63
C PRO A 19 -18.73 10.22 16.54
N ALA A 20 -19.36 10.19 15.37
CA ALA A 20 -18.91 9.36 14.25
C ALA A 20 -17.50 9.74 13.77
N GLN A 21 -17.16 11.03 13.77
CA GLN A 21 -15.84 11.51 13.40
C GLN A 21 -14.80 11.17 14.45
N LYS A 22 -15.15 11.26 15.75
CA LYS A 22 -14.29 10.79 16.86
C LYS A 22 -13.95 9.31 16.72
N THR A 23 -14.97 8.46 16.55
CA THR A 23 -14.77 7.02 16.37
C THR A 23 -13.84 6.72 15.18
N ARG A 24 -14.02 7.42 14.06
CA ARG A 24 -13.16 7.27 12.89
C ARG A 24 -11.73 7.71 13.16
N ALA A 25 -11.53 8.80 13.89
CA ALA A 25 -10.21 9.30 14.28
C ALA A 25 -9.50 8.32 15.22
N GLU A 26 -10.20 7.79 16.23
CA GLU A 26 -9.65 6.77 17.14
C GLU A 26 -9.21 5.49 16.40
N ALA A 27 -10.04 5.00 15.49
CA ALA A 27 -9.71 3.84 14.66
C ALA A 27 -8.46 4.10 13.81
N LEU A 28 -8.36 5.28 13.18
CA LEU A 28 -7.21 5.66 12.37
C LEU A 28 -5.94 5.84 13.19
N MET A 29 -6.05 6.41 14.40
CA MET A 29 -4.92 6.51 15.33
C MET A 29 -4.38 5.14 15.74
N ALA A 30 -5.27 4.18 16.00
CA ALA A 30 -4.86 2.79 16.31
C ALA A 30 -4.11 2.15 15.12
N GLN A 31 -4.61 2.32 13.90
CA GLN A 31 -3.97 1.83 12.68
C GLN A 31 -2.61 2.48 12.44
N LEU A 32 -2.51 3.80 12.59
CA LEU A 32 -1.24 4.54 12.46
C LEU A 32 -0.19 4.05 13.46
N ARG A 33 -0.62 3.79 14.70
CA ARG A 33 0.28 3.25 15.74
C ARG A 33 0.78 1.86 15.35
N GLY A 34 -0.13 0.94 15.05
CA GLY A 34 0.23 -0.43 14.68
C GLY A 34 1.17 -0.47 13.47
N GLN A 35 0.86 0.30 12.42
CA GLN A 35 1.70 0.36 11.23
C GLN A 35 3.07 1.03 11.50
N THR A 36 3.12 2.03 12.39
CA THR A 36 4.37 2.66 12.80
C THR A 36 5.27 1.68 13.54
N ASP A 37 4.70 0.90 14.46
CA ASP A 37 5.43 -0.09 15.24
C ASP A 37 5.94 -1.23 14.34
N LEU A 38 5.15 -1.66 13.37
CA LEU A 38 5.55 -2.62 12.35
C LEU A 38 6.77 -2.12 11.56
N VAL A 39 6.70 -0.91 11.01
CA VAL A 39 7.79 -0.30 10.23
C VAL A 39 9.03 -0.12 11.10
N ARG A 40 8.88 0.35 12.34
CA ARG A 40 10.01 0.45 13.29
C ARG A 40 10.65 -0.90 13.57
N GLY A 41 9.85 -1.95 13.77
CA GLY A 41 10.34 -3.31 13.95
C GLY A 41 11.22 -3.76 12.79
N MET A 42 10.78 -3.54 11.56
CA MET A 42 11.55 -3.85 10.36
C MET A 42 12.90 -3.12 10.32
N PHE A 43 12.94 -1.84 10.69
CA PHE A 43 14.17 -1.05 10.74
C PHE A 43 15.15 -1.50 11.82
N THR A 44 14.69 -2.14 12.87
CA THR A 44 15.54 -2.65 13.96
C THR A 44 16.11 -4.03 13.68
N GLU A 45 15.59 -4.76 12.72
CA GLU A 45 16.12 -6.06 12.31
C GLU A 45 17.55 -5.92 11.78
N GLU A 46 18.43 -6.80 12.22
CA GLU A 46 19.85 -6.79 11.82
C GLU A 46 20.00 -6.98 10.30
N SER A 47 19.12 -7.78 9.68
CA SER A 47 19.11 -8.02 8.24
C SER A 47 18.90 -6.74 7.43
N PHE A 48 18.06 -5.82 7.91
CA PHE A 48 17.85 -4.52 7.26
C PHE A 48 19.06 -3.60 7.48
N ARG A 49 19.62 -3.57 8.70
CA ARG A 49 20.83 -2.79 8.99
C ARG A 49 22.01 -3.23 8.13
N ALA A 50 22.14 -4.52 7.90
CA ALA A 50 23.18 -5.10 7.06
C ALA A 50 22.87 -5.01 5.54
N GLY A 51 21.74 -4.40 5.14
CA GLY A 51 21.33 -4.35 3.75
C GLY A 51 20.91 -5.70 3.16
N LYS A 52 20.63 -6.69 4.00
CA LYS A 52 20.24 -8.03 3.59
C LYS A 52 18.75 -8.31 3.71
N GLY A 53 18.00 -7.38 4.28
CA GLY A 53 16.55 -7.53 4.47
C GLY A 53 15.74 -7.29 3.20
N ASP A 54 14.46 -7.63 3.25
CA ASP A 54 13.51 -7.36 2.16
C ASP A 54 13.12 -5.88 2.13
N THR A 55 13.94 -5.09 1.44
CA THR A 55 13.71 -3.64 1.29
C THR A 55 12.43 -3.33 0.50
N ALA A 56 11.98 -4.24 -0.38
CA ALA A 56 10.74 -4.05 -1.12
C ALA A 56 9.52 -4.22 -0.20
N LYS A 57 9.56 -5.22 0.70
CA LYS A 57 8.56 -5.43 1.74
C LYS A 57 8.47 -4.20 2.65
N MET A 58 9.59 -3.73 3.17
CA MET A 58 9.64 -2.53 4.00
C MET A 58 9.09 -1.29 3.26
N GLY A 59 9.47 -1.13 2.00
CA GLY A 59 8.96 -0.03 1.17
C GLY A 59 7.43 -0.05 1.03
N ARG A 60 6.83 -1.24 0.86
CA ARG A 60 5.37 -1.39 0.82
C ARG A 60 4.72 -0.97 2.14
N GLU A 61 5.30 -1.36 3.27
CA GLU A 61 4.75 -1.01 4.59
C GLU A 61 4.90 0.49 4.91
N VAL A 62 5.97 1.12 4.48
CA VAL A 62 6.12 2.59 4.56
C VAL A 62 5.05 3.29 3.73
N LEU A 63 4.71 2.80 2.54
CA LEU A 63 3.63 3.36 1.71
C LEU A 63 2.25 3.22 2.37
N VAL A 64 1.97 2.09 3.02
CA VAL A 64 0.73 1.92 3.80
C VAL A 64 0.67 2.95 4.94
N LEU A 65 1.76 3.12 5.67
CA LEU A 65 1.85 4.12 6.74
C LEU A 65 1.60 5.54 6.22
N GLN A 66 2.14 5.86 5.06
CA GLN A 66 1.94 7.16 4.41
C GLN A 66 0.48 7.35 4.00
N GLY A 67 -0.15 6.35 3.37
CA GLY A 67 -1.57 6.42 3.00
C GLY A 67 -2.50 6.57 4.20
N LEU A 68 -2.18 5.95 5.35
CA LEU A 68 -2.90 6.15 6.60
C LEU A 68 -2.72 7.58 7.14
N ALA A 69 -1.52 8.15 7.02
CA ALA A 69 -1.25 9.51 7.43
C ALA A 69 -2.04 10.53 6.58
N GLU A 70 -2.11 10.32 5.27
CA GLU A 70 -2.91 11.15 4.36
C GLU A 70 -4.39 11.10 4.70
N GLN A 71 -4.95 9.92 4.98
CA GLN A 71 -6.34 9.81 5.47
C GLN A 71 -6.56 10.57 6.79
N GLY A 72 -5.56 10.61 7.66
CA GLY A 72 -5.63 11.38 8.88
C GLY A 72 -5.68 12.88 8.62
N LEU A 73 -4.88 13.38 7.69
CA LEU A 73 -4.90 14.80 7.29
C LEU A 73 -6.22 15.18 6.67
N ASP A 74 -6.78 14.34 5.80
CA ASP A 74 -8.11 14.56 5.20
C ASP A 74 -9.20 14.62 6.28
N LEU A 75 -9.15 13.73 7.26
CA LEU A 75 -10.14 13.67 8.33
C LEU A 75 -10.15 14.92 9.21
N VAL A 76 -8.97 15.53 9.44
CA VAL A 76 -8.84 16.77 10.23
C VAL A 76 -8.97 18.04 9.37
N GLY A 77 -9.26 17.89 8.07
CA GLY A 77 -9.41 19.03 7.16
C GLY A 77 -8.11 19.79 6.86
N ALA A 78 -6.97 19.17 7.10
CA ALA A 78 -5.65 19.78 6.87
C ALA A 78 -5.20 19.58 5.41
N THR A 79 -6.01 20.05 4.46
CA THR A 79 -5.75 19.88 3.02
C THR A 79 -4.52 20.64 2.53
N ASP A 80 -4.10 21.65 3.24
CA ASP A 80 -2.87 22.42 3.02
C ASP A 80 -1.60 21.62 3.33
N LEU A 81 -1.73 20.60 4.18
CA LEU A 81 -0.66 19.67 4.56
C LEU A 81 -0.77 18.30 3.88
N ALA A 82 -1.87 18.06 3.19
CA ALA A 82 -2.07 16.83 2.40
C ALA A 82 -1.04 16.82 1.26
N GLY A 83 0.14 16.35 1.57
CA GLY A 83 1.12 16.00 0.56
C GLY A 83 0.60 14.82 -0.25
N THR A 84 0.58 14.94 -1.55
CA THR A 84 0.36 13.76 -2.40
C THR A 84 1.50 12.78 -2.20
N MET A 85 1.16 11.52 -1.95
CA MET A 85 2.16 10.46 -1.89
C MET A 85 2.90 10.39 -3.23
N SER A 86 4.19 10.74 -3.21
CA SER A 86 5.06 10.58 -4.36
C SER A 86 5.92 9.35 -4.17
N LYS A 87 5.81 8.43 -5.10
CA LYS A 87 6.66 7.26 -5.20
C LYS A 87 7.27 7.23 -6.59
N GLY A 88 8.51 6.81 -6.67
CA GLY A 88 9.18 6.71 -7.94
C GLY A 88 10.21 5.60 -7.95
N CYS A 89 10.35 4.95 -9.07
CA CYS A 89 11.51 4.16 -9.41
C CYS A 89 12.07 4.70 -10.73
N LYS A 90 13.17 4.16 -11.22
CA LYS A 90 13.87 4.68 -12.41
C LYS A 90 12.95 5.02 -13.60
N SER A 91 11.87 4.26 -13.80
CA SER A 91 10.90 4.51 -14.87
C SER A 91 9.45 4.49 -14.40
N ASP A 92 9.22 4.20 -13.14
CA ASP A 92 7.93 4.08 -12.42
C ASP A 92 6.85 3.26 -13.14
N LYS A 93 7.22 2.42 -14.07
CA LYS A 93 6.26 1.63 -14.85
C LYS A 93 6.02 0.25 -14.25
N ASP A 94 7.05 -0.59 -14.09
CA ASP A 94 6.87 -1.95 -13.58
C ASP A 94 6.77 -1.98 -12.05
N ARG A 95 7.83 -1.57 -11.37
CA ARG A 95 7.91 -1.61 -9.91
C ARG A 95 6.95 -0.64 -9.23
N GLY A 96 6.87 0.59 -9.74
CA GLY A 96 5.95 1.59 -9.22
C GLY A 96 4.49 1.16 -9.37
N GLY A 97 4.14 0.56 -10.51
CA GLY A 97 2.81 0.02 -10.73
C GLY A 97 2.44 -1.12 -9.80
N VAL A 98 3.35 -2.09 -9.58
CA VAL A 98 3.13 -3.16 -8.60
C VAL A 98 2.98 -2.59 -7.19
N THR A 99 3.79 -1.59 -6.82
CA THR A 99 3.69 -0.93 -5.51
C THR A 99 2.35 -0.20 -5.35
N ASP A 100 1.85 0.44 -6.40
CA ASP A 100 0.55 1.12 -6.40
C ASP A 100 -0.60 0.14 -6.18
N VAL A 101 -0.59 -0.96 -6.91
CA VAL A 101 -1.58 -2.04 -6.75
C VAL A 101 -1.51 -2.63 -5.34
N GLU A 102 -0.31 -2.88 -4.83
CA GLU A 102 -0.10 -3.41 -3.47
C GLU A 102 -0.69 -2.47 -2.40
N LEU A 103 -0.40 -1.17 -2.51
CA LEU A 103 -0.93 -0.17 -1.58
C LEU A 103 -2.46 -0.11 -1.63
N LYS A 104 -3.04 0.04 -2.82
CA LYS A 104 -4.50 0.10 -3.00
C LYS A 104 -5.19 -1.16 -2.49
N SER A 105 -4.65 -2.33 -2.82
CA SER A 105 -5.19 -3.60 -2.35
C SER A 105 -5.16 -3.72 -0.83
N LYS A 106 -4.07 -3.32 -0.19
CA LYS A 106 -3.95 -3.32 1.27
C LYS A 106 -4.94 -2.36 1.93
N LEU A 107 -5.13 -1.17 1.39
CA LEU A 107 -6.10 -0.21 1.92
C LEU A 107 -7.53 -0.74 1.81
N ILE A 108 -7.89 -1.37 0.69
CA ILE A 108 -9.20 -1.98 0.51
C ILE A 108 -9.39 -3.17 1.46
N LEU A 109 -8.40 -4.08 1.55
CA LEU A 109 -8.47 -5.23 2.46
C LEU A 109 -8.62 -4.79 3.91
N ARG A 110 -7.91 -3.75 4.34
CA ARG A 110 -8.09 -3.15 5.65
C ARG A 110 -9.53 -2.68 5.89
N ASP A 111 -10.10 -1.96 4.92
CA ASP A 111 -11.46 -1.42 5.03
C ASP A 111 -12.51 -2.54 5.05
N LEU A 112 -12.19 -3.71 4.51
CA LEU A 112 -12.97 -4.94 4.60
C LEU A 112 -12.72 -5.74 5.90
N GLY A 113 -11.86 -5.24 6.79
CA GLY A 113 -11.51 -5.94 8.04
C GLY A 113 -10.43 -7.02 7.90
N GLY A 114 -9.71 -7.02 6.77
CA GLY A 114 -8.60 -7.95 6.51
C GLY A 114 -7.33 -7.60 7.29
N ASP A 115 -6.41 -8.56 7.37
CA ASP A 115 -5.12 -8.40 8.01
C ASP A 115 -4.14 -7.64 7.09
N LEU A 116 -3.45 -6.64 7.65
CA LEU A 116 -2.41 -5.87 6.97
C LEU A 116 -1.01 -6.50 7.10
N ASN A 117 -0.92 -7.75 7.56
CA ASN A 117 0.36 -8.41 7.74
C ASN A 117 1.17 -8.40 6.43
N PRO A 118 2.40 -7.85 6.42
CA PRO A 118 3.24 -7.77 5.23
C PRO A 118 3.68 -9.15 4.71
N ASP A 119 3.71 -10.15 5.57
CA ASP A 119 4.06 -11.54 5.22
C ASP A 119 2.87 -12.35 4.73
N GLN A 120 1.68 -11.76 4.73
CA GLN A 120 0.48 -12.46 4.32
C GLN A 120 0.56 -12.85 2.85
N THR A 121 0.49 -14.14 2.62
CA THR A 121 0.17 -14.69 1.29
C THR A 121 -1.31 -14.47 1.02
N LEU A 122 -1.65 -13.74 -0.03
CA LEU A 122 -3.04 -13.51 -0.41
C LEU A 122 -3.68 -14.79 -0.91
N GLN A 123 -4.83 -15.15 -0.35
CA GLN A 123 -5.59 -16.34 -0.71
C GLN A 123 -7.07 -16.01 -0.89
N GLY A 124 -7.78 -16.82 -1.66
CA GLY A 124 -9.21 -16.67 -1.82
C GLY A 124 -9.62 -15.24 -2.22
N ASP A 125 -10.52 -14.66 -1.44
CA ASP A 125 -11.10 -13.35 -1.70
C ASP A 125 -10.05 -12.22 -1.65
N ASP A 126 -9.04 -12.33 -0.79
CA ASP A 126 -7.96 -11.34 -0.70
C ASP A 126 -7.14 -11.29 -1.99
N GLN A 127 -6.86 -12.45 -2.58
CA GLN A 127 -6.21 -12.51 -3.90
C GLN A 127 -7.12 -11.95 -4.99
N GLY A 128 -8.45 -12.19 -4.87
CA GLY A 128 -9.47 -11.62 -5.74
C GLY A 128 -9.47 -10.08 -5.70
N VAL A 129 -9.34 -9.47 -4.52
CA VAL A 129 -9.20 -8.01 -4.37
C VAL A 129 -7.95 -7.51 -5.09
N TYR A 130 -6.82 -8.16 -4.90
CA TYR A 130 -5.57 -7.78 -5.57
C TYR A 130 -5.70 -7.87 -7.10
N TYR A 131 -6.30 -8.94 -7.60
CA TYR A 131 -6.58 -9.13 -9.02
C TYR A 131 -7.49 -8.02 -9.56
N MET A 132 -8.57 -7.70 -8.86
CA MET A 132 -9.53 -6.68 -9.25
C MET A 132 -8.87 -5.29 -9.31
N VAL A 133 -8.09 -4.94 -8.29
CA VAL A 133 -7.34 -3.68 -8.27
C VAL A 133 -6.35 -3.61 -9.42
N SER A 134 -5.60 -4.68 -9.67
CA SER A 134 -4.66 -4.74 -10.79
C SER A 134 -5.33 -4.51 -12.13
N SER A 135 -6.51 -5.08 -12.33
CA SER A 135 -7.25 -5.04 -13.59
C SER A 135 -7.96 -3.70 -13.80
N SER A 136 -8.48 -3.08 -12.72
CA SER A 136 -9.33 -1.89 -12.81
C SER A 136 -8.61 -0.57 -12.52
N SER A 137 -7.38 -0.61 -12.00
CA SER A 137 -6.60 0.59 -11.67
C SER A 137 -5.99 1.32 -12.88
N GLY A 138 -6.17 0.80 -14.08
CA GLY A 138 -5.52 1.31 -15.29
C GLY A 138 -4.03 0.93 -15.39
N GLN A 139 -3.51 0.13 -14.45
CA GLN A 139 -2.08 -0.21 -14.42
C GLN A 139 -1.64 -1.05 -15.63
N LEU A 140 -2.49 -1.95 -16.12
CA LEU A 140 -2.18 -2.75 -17.30
C LEU A 140 -2.10 -1.89 -18.57
N GLU A 141 -2.97 -0.89 -18.69
CA GLU A 141 -2.96 0.10 -19.77
C GLU A 141 -1.73 1.01 -19.67
N ASN A 142 -1.38 1.47 -18.49
CA ASN A 142 -0.15 2.24 -18.27
C ASN A 142 1.08 1.46 -18.73
N GLN A 143 1.14 0.15 -18.44
CA GLN A 143 2.19 -0.72 -18.94
C GLN A 143 2.19 -0.79 -20.47
N ARG A 144 1.01 -0.94 -21.08
CA ARG A 144 0.88 -0.95 -22.55
C ARG A 144 1.40 0.34 -23.18
N TRP A 145 1.04 1.50 -22.65
CA TRP A 145 1.52 2.79 -23.14
C TRP A 145 3.03 2.96 -22.98
N ASN A 146 3.60 2.46 -21.91
CA ASN A 146 5.03 2.62 -21.59
C ASN A 146 5.93 1.60 -22.31
N THR A 147 5.42 0.40 -22.60
CA THR A 147 6.25 -0.71 -23.13
C THR A 147 5.77 -1.24 -24.48
N GLY A 148 4.59 -0.83 -24.94
CA GLY A 148 3.91 -1.40 -26.10
C GLY A 148 3.21 -2.75 -25.82
N LEU A 149 3.37 -3.30 -24.61
CA LEU A 149 2.83 -4.61 -24.22
C LEU A 149 2.01 -4.48 -22.93
N SER A 150 0.82 -5.07 -22.91
CA SER A 150 -0.02 -5.12 -21.70
C SER A 150 0.54 -6.09 -20.67
N GLY A 151 0.38 -5.74 -19.39
CA GLY A 151 0.77 -6.57 -18.25
C GLY A 151 2.12 -6.16 -17.65
N SER A 152 2.33 -6.56 -16.40
CA SER A 152 3.53 -6.27 -15.63
C SER A 152 4.43 -7.49 -15.52
N LYS A 153 5.65 -7.43 -16.02
CA LYS A 153 6.62 -8.52 -15.87
C LYS A 153 6.97 -8.79 -14.41
N GLU A 154 6.89 -7.80 -13.54
CA GLU A 154 7.19 -7.93 -12.12
C GLU A 154 6.15 -8.79 -11.38
N ALA A 155 4.92 -8.92 -11.92
CA ALA A 155 3.90 -9.80 -11.33
C ALA A 155 4.37 -11.27 -11.25
N GLY A 156 5.25 -11.71 -12.14
CA GLY A 156 5.85 -13.04 -12.11
C GLY A 156 6.73 -13.30 -10.88
N HIS A 157 7.24 -12.26 -10.24
CA HIS A 157 8.10 -12.34 -9.06
C HIS A 157 7.31 -12.33 -7.73
N LEU A 158 5.98 -12.16 -7.78
CA LEU A 158 5.13 -12.09 -6.59
C LEU A 158 4.66 -13.47 -6.11
N LYS A 159 5.51 -14.50 -6.17
CA LYS A 159 5.13 -15.90 -5.83
C LYS A 159 4.65 -16.05 -4.40
N ASP A 160 5.32 -15.38 -3.48
CA ASP A 160 5.01 -15.47 -2.05
C ASP A 160 3.76 -14.67 -1.68
N ARG A 161 3.42 -13.66 -2.48
CA ARG A 161 2.25 -12.81 -2.28
C ARG A 161 1.01 -13.36 -2.98
N LEU A 162 1.17 -13.83 -4.21
CA LEU A 162 0.13 -14.37 -5.09
C LEU A 162 0.47 -15.81 -5.44
N PRO A 163 0.02 -16.80 -4.66
CA PRO A 163 0.40 -18.20 -4.86
C PRO A 163 -0.19 -18.78 -6.15
N ASP A 164 -1.35 -18.30 -6.62
CA ASP A 164 -1.99 -18.78 -7.82
C ASP A 164 -1.19 -18.40 -9.08
N PRO A 165 -0.67 -19.39 -9.82
CA PRO A 165 0.11 -19.13 -11.03
C PRO A 165 -0.72 -18.53 -12.17
N GLU A 166 -2.03 -18.82 -12.24
CA GLU A 166 -2.90 -18.27 -13.29
C GLU A 166 -3.12 -16.79 -13.09
N VAL A 167 -3.36 -16.36 -11.83
CA VAL A 167 -3.46 -14.94 -11.48
C VAL A 167 -2.17 -14.22 -11.82
N ARG A 168 -1.00 -14.76 -11.45
CA ARG A 168 0.29 -14.15 -11.81
C ARG A 168 0.50 -14.07 -13.31
N GLN A 169 0.15 -15.14 -14.03
CA GLN A 169 0.30 -15.17 -15.49
C GLN A 169 -0.61 -14.15 -16.17
N PHE A 170 -1.84 -14.00 -15.69
CA PHE A 170 -2.77 -12.97 -16.18
C PHE A 170 -2.19 -11.58 -15.96
N LEU A 171 -1.77 -11.25 -14.75
CA LEU A 171 -1.20 -9.94 -14.40
C LEU A 171 0.11 -9.66 -15.14
N CYS A 172 0.91 -10.69 -15.37
CA CYS A 172 2.12 -10.60 -16.18
C CYS A 172 1.78 -10.35 -17.66
N GLY A 173 0.70 -10.93 -18.15
CA GLY A 173 0.23 -10.78 -19.53
C GLY A 173 1.36 -10.88 -20.54
N LEU A 174 1.44 -9.93 -21.46
CA LEU A 174 2.53 -9.81 -22.43
C LEU A 174 3.76 -9.10 -21.87
N GLY A 175 3.69 -8.56 -20.65
CA GLY A 175 4.78 -7.84 -20.00
C GLY A 175 6.06 -8.67 -19.83
N LYS A 176 5.91 -10.00 -19.73
CA LYS A 176 7.05 -10.94 -19.68
C LYS A 176 7.96 -10.89 -20.90
N PHE A 177 7.46 -10.40 -22.02
CA PHE A 177 8.23 -10.24 -23.26
C PHE A 177 8.84 -8.84 -23.40
N ALA A 178 8.48 -7.89 -22.55
CA ALA A 178 9.06 -6.57 -22.57
C ALA A 178 10.54 -6.67 -22.17
N LYS A 179 11.41 -6.22 -23.05
CA LYS A 179 12.82 -6.05 -22.71
C LYS A 179 12.97 -4.90 -21.71
N ALA A 180 13.74 -5.13 -20.67
CA ALA A 180 14.04 -4.12 -19.66
C ALA A 180 14.84 -2.96 -20.24
#